data_9b75dac8d546b4c312d2c65cbf0275c3
#
_entry.id   9b75dac8d546b4c312d2c65cbf0275c3
#
_cell.length_a   1.000
_cell.length_b   1.000
_cell.length_c   1.000
_cell.angle_alpha   90.00
_cell.angle_beta   90.00
_cell.angle_gamma   90.00
#
_symmetry.space_group_name_H-M   'P 1'
#
loop_
_entity.id
_entity.type
_entity.pdbx_description
1 polymer ?
#
loop_
_entity_poly.entity_id
_entity_poly.type
_entity_poly.pdbx_seq_one_letter_code
_entity_poly.pdbx_strand_id
1 'polypeptide(L)'
;LFVDMWKAGLVYRKKSKVNWDPVDMTVLANEQVIDGRGWRSGAVVEQRELEQWNFRITAYADELLTALDGMDRWPDKVRLMQRNWIGRSEGLRVRFALTAETDGVKDIEVFTTRPDTLFGASFLALAADHPLAVAHSASDSKLAAFRDKCRQMGTSVAVLETAEKEGYDTGLRVKHPFDPNWEIPVYVANFILMDYGTGAIFGCPAHDQRDHDFASKYHHPI
;
A
#
# COMPACT_ATOMS: atom_id res chain seq x y z
N LEU A 1 15.71 -23.38 -17.35
CA LEU A 1 14.47 -22.95 -16.70
C LEU A 1 14.32 -21.42 -16.68
N PHE A 2 15.27 -20.64 -16.07
CA PHE A 2 15.16 -19.15 -16.00
C PHE A 2 15.07 -18.51 -17.41
N VAL A 3 15.99 -18.88 -18.31
CA VAL A 3 16.02 -18.38 -19.68
C VAL A 3 14.76 -18.78 -20.46
N ASP A 4 14.21 -19.96 -20.23
CA ASP A 4 12.97 -20.41 -20.91
C ASP A 4 11.77 -19.61 -20.41
N MET A 5 11.69 -19.34 -19.10
CA MET A 5 10.65 -18.46 -18.54
C MET A 5 10.78 -17.02 -19.04
N TRP A 6 12.00 -16.50 -19.18
CA TRP A 6 12.24 -15.19 -19.75
C TRP A 6 11.79 -15.12 -21.23
N LYS A 7 12.17 -16.12 -22.05
CA LYS A 7 11.72 -16.23 -23.44
C LYS A 7 10.21 -16.35 -23.57
N ALA A 8 9.55 -16.99 -22.60
CA ALA A 8 8.09 -17.07 -22.51
C ALA A 8 7.43 -15.78 -21.97
N GLY A 9 8.19 -14.73 -21.66
CA GLY A 9 7.68 -13.46 -21.13
C GLY A 9 7.20 -13.50 -19.68
N LEU A 10 7.51 -14.59 -18.97
CA LEU A 10 7.13 -14.79 -17.56
C LEU A 10 8.11 -14.16 -16.59
N VAL A 11 9.26 -13.72 -17.08
CA VAL A 11 10.28 -13.02 -16.30
C VAL A 11 10.58 -11.68 -16.96
N TYR A 12 10.67 -10.63 -16.18
CA TYR A 12 10.94 -9.28 -16.65
C TYR A 12 11.81 -8.50 -15.67
N ARG A 13 12.43 -7.41 -16.14
CA ARG A 13 13.18 -6.49 -15.28
C ARG A 13 12.34 -5.26 -14.98
N LYS A 14 12.42 -4.81 -13.75
CA LYS A 14 11.76 -3.59 -13.28
C LYS A 14 12.58 -2.98 -12.15
N LYS A 15 12.61 -1.66 -12.06
CA LYS A 15 13.11 -0.97 -10.87
C LYS A 15 12.18 -1.21 -9.70
N SER A 16 12.74 -1.66 -8.59
CA SER A 16 12.02 -1.92 -7.34
C SER A 16 12.82 -1.39 -6.16
N LYS A 17 12.13 -0.90 -5.16
CA LYS A 17 12.75 -0.56 -3.88
C LYS A 17 13.17 -1.84 -3.18
N VAL A 18 14.39 -1.87 -2.70
CA VAL A 18 14.99 -3.01 -2.01
C VAL A 18 15.66 -2.55 -0.73
N ASN A 19 15.72 -3.43 0.26
CA ASN A 19 16.53 -3.23 1.44
C ASN A 19 18.00 -3.46 1.08
N TRP A 20 18.83 -2.45 1.24
CA TRP A 20 20.25 -2.48 0.94
C TRP A 20 21.09 -2.41 2.20
N ASP A 21 21.99 -3.38 2.35
CA ASP A 21 23.00 -3.32 3.40
C ASP A 21 24.26 -2.64 2.86
N PRO A 22 24.63 -1.44 3.39
CA PRO A 22 25.77 -0.70 2.88
C PRO A 22 27.13 -1.26 3.30
N VAL A 23 27.18 -2.15 4.30
CA VAL A 23 28.39 -2.82 4.78
C VAL A 23 28.62 -4.13 4.02
N ASP A 24 27.60 -4.96 3.95
CA ASP A 24 27.66 -6.23 3.21
C ASP A 24 27.51 -6.04 1.69
N MET A 25 27.18 -4.81 1.23
CA MET A 25 26.97 -4.44 -0.18
C MET A 25 26.02 -5.37 -0.90
N THR A 26 24.90 -5.72 -0.25
CA THR A 26 23.92 -6.68 -0.76
C THR A 26 22.48 -6.28 -0.49
N VAL A 27 21.57 -6.85 -1.29
CA VAL A 27 20.13 -6.73 -1.07
C VAL A 27 19.72 -7.73 0.02
N LEU A 28 18.89 -7.29 0.95
CA LEU A 28 18.31 -8.08 2.03
C LEU A 28 16.82 -8.35 1.78
N ALA A 29 16.39 -9.58 2.05
CA ALA A 29 14.97 -9.90 2.19
C ALA A 29 14.40 -9.24 3.46
N ASN A 30 13.08 -9.08 3.53
CA ASN A 30 12.45 -8.43 4.69
C ASN A 30 12.77 -9.14 6.01
N GLU A 31 12.84 -10.47 5.99
CA GLU A 31 13.18 -11.32 7.15
C GLU A 31 14.65 -11.16 7.62
N GLN A 32 15.48 -10.56 6.78
CA GLN A 32 16.89 -10.27 7.09
C GLN A 32 17.10 -8.86 7.64
N VAL A 33 16.04 -8.11 7.82
CA VAL A 33 16.05 -6.79 8.44
C VAL A 33 15.41 -6.90 9.82
N ILE A 34 16.21 -6.66 10.87
CA ILE A 34 15.78 -6.69 12.27
C ILE A 34 15.99 -5.31 12.86
N ASP A 35 14.90 -4.69 13.33
CA ASP A 35 14.91 -3.33 13.91
C ASP A 35 15.59 -2.29 12.99
N GLY A 36 15.34 -2.38 11.67
CA GLY A 36 15.91 -1.49 10.66
C GLY A 36 17.40 -1.74 10.37
N ARG A 37 17.95 -2.87 10.82
CA ARG A 37 19.36 -3.24 10.65
C ARG A 37 19.52 -4.58 9.94
N GLY A 38 20.59 -4.71 9.18
CA GLY A 38 20.95 -5.99 8.55
C GLY A 38 21.27 -7.05 9.61
N TRP A 39 20.66 -8.20 9.47
CA TRP A 39 20.74 -9.32 10.43
C TRP A 39 22.17 -9.81 10.70
N ARG A 40 23.08 -9.63 9.73
CA ARG A 40 24.46 -10.08 9.80
C ARG A 40 25.44 -8.94 10.12
N SER A 41 25.33 -7.83 9.39
CA SER A 41 26.25 -6.71 9.53
C SER A 41 25.92 -5.80 10.73
N GLY A 42 24.65 -5.77 11.17
CA GLY A 42 24.15 -4.79 12.12
C GLY A 42 24.07 -3.35 11.59
N ALA A 43 24.41 -3.12 10.31
CA ALA A 43 24.33 -1.81 9.67
C ALA A 43 22.88 -1.36 9.53
N VAL A 44 22.64 -0.06 9.58
CA VAL A 44 21.34 0.52 9.25
C VAL A 44 21.05 0.25 7.77
N VAL A 45 19.90 -0.36 7.50
CA VAL A 45 19.47 -0.71 6.14
C VAL A 45 19.01 0.54 5.41
N GLU A 46 19.43 0.68 4.15
CA GLU A 46 19.02 1.74 3.26
C GLU A 46 17.95 1.23 2.28
N GLN A 47 16.97 2.08 1.95
CA GLN A 47 16.08 1.81 0.83
C GLN A 47 16.73 2.31 -0.46
N ARG A 48 17.00 1.40 -1.41
CA ARG A 48 17.55 1.74 -2.74
C ARG A 48 16.65 1.26 -3.85
N GLU A 49 16.58 2.03 -4.91
CA GLU A 49 15.90 1.63 -6.14
C GLU A 49 16.89 0.94 -7.07
N LEU A 50 16.74 -0.35 -7.25
CA LEU A 50 17.59 -1.18 -8.11
C LEU A 50 16.76 -1.92 -9.16
N GLU A 51 17.36 -2.17 -10.32
CA GLU A 51 16.75 -3.06 -11.31
C GLU A 51 16.79 -4.51 -10.82
N GLN A 52 15.59 -5.08 -10.66
CA GLN A 52 15.39 -6.45 -10.19
C GLN A 52 14.69 -7.31 -11.23
N TRP A 53 14.98 -8.61 -11.19
CA TRP A 53 14.22 -9.60 -11.94
C TRP A 53 12.94 -9.96 -11.20
N ASN A 54 11.83 -9.93 -11.91
CA ASN A 54 10.51 -10.22 -11.36
C ASN A 54 9.83 -11.30 -12.18
N PHE A 55 9.08 -12.19 -11.51
CA PHE A 55 8.19 -13.14 -12.16
C PHE A 55 6.79 -12.56 -12.32
N ARG A 56 6.13 -12.83 -13.46
CA ARG A 56 4.71 -12.53 -13.67
C ARG A 56 3.84 -13.59 -12.97
N ILE A 57 3.86 -13.63 -11.67
CA ILE A 57 3.15 -14.66 -10.90
C ILE A 57 1.64 -14.66 -11.12
N THR A 58 1.05 -13.55 -11.55
CA THR A 58 -0.38 -13.42 -11.82
C THR A 58 -0.77 -13.75 -13.27
N ALA A 59 0.20 -14.08 -14.15
CA ALA A 59 -0.07 -14.32 -15.57
C ALA A 59 -1.05 -15.47 -15.82
N TYR A 60 -1.08 -16.46 -14.92
CA TYR A 60 -1.96 -17.63 -15.00
C TYR A 60 -3.06 -17.63 -13.92
N ALA A 61 -3.27 -16.53 -13.19
CA ALA A 61 -4.20 -16.50 -12.06
C ALA A 61 -5.63 -16.87 -12.46
N ASP A 62 -6.14 -16.30 -13.54
CA ASP A 62 -7.51 -16.58 -14.04
C ASP A 62 -7.63 -18.02 -14.59
N GLU A 63 -6.59 -18.50 -15.30
CA GLU A 63 -6.55 -19.89 -15.81
C GLU A 63 -6.53 -20.89 -14.66
N LEU A 64 -5.68 -20.66 -13.64
CA LEU A 64 -5.63 -21.51 -12.44
C LEU A 64 -6.96 -21.51 -11.70
N LEU A 65 -7.61 -20.35 -11.56
CA LEU A 65 -8.90 -20.24 -10.89
C LEU A 65 -9.98 -21.06 -11.62
N THR A 66 -10.02 -20.93 -12.95
CA THR A 66 -10.98 -21.66 -13.80
C THR A 66 -10.69 -23.17 -13.80
N ALA A 67 -9.41 -23.57 -13.81
CA ALA A 67 -9.01 -24.97 -13.81
C ALA A 67 -9.49 -25.73 -12.55
N LEU A 68 -9.68 -25.02 -11.41
CA LEU A 68 -10.19 -25.62 -10.17
C LEU A 68 -11.59 -26.22 -10.35
N ASP A 69 -12.39 -25.70 -11.28
CA ASP A 69 -13.77 -26.17 -11.53
C ASP A 69 -13.79 -27.58 -12.15
N GLY A 70 -12.74 -27.93 -12.92
CA GLY A 70 -12.56 -29.26 -13.53
C GLY A 70 -11.79 -30.26 -12.68
N MET A 71 -11.37 -29.91 -11.46
CA MET A 71 -10.58 -30.79 -10.58
C MET A 71 -11.46 -31.67 -9.69
N ASP A 72 -12.30 -32.51 -10.27
CA ASP A 72 -13.29 -33.33 -9.56
C ASP A 72 -12.68 -34.34 -8.57
N ARG A 73 -11.40 -34.71 -8.76
CA ARG A 73 -10.69 -35.64 -7.87
C ARG A 73 -10.08 -34.96 -6.65
N TRP A 74 -10.12 -33.62 -6.60
CA TRP A 74 -9.63 -32.87 -5.45
C TRP A 74 -10.76 -32.68 -4.43
N PRO A 75 -10.45 -32.80 -3.12
CA PRO A 75 -11.43 -32.51 -2.07
C PRO A 75 -11.91 -31.05 -2.17
N ASP A 76 -13.21 -30.82 -1.94
CA ASP A 76 -13.82 -29.50 -2.00
C ASP A 76 -13.11 -28.47 -1.13
N LYS A 77 -12.70 -28.88 0.08
CA LYS A 77 -11.95 -28.04 1.00
C LYS A 77 -10.62 -27.53 0.38
N VAL A 78 -9.91 -28.40 -0.35
CA VAL A 78 -8.64 -28.04 -0.99
C VAL A 78 -8.89 -27.07 -2.15
N ARG A 79 -9.90 -27.35 -2.98
CA ARG A 79 -10.31 -26.43 -4.07
C ARG A 79 -10.69 -25.06 -3.53
N LEU A 80 -11.46 -25.02 -2.43
CA LEU A 80 -11.84 -23.76 -1.78
C LEU A 80 -10.62 -23.01 -1.22
N MET A 81 -9.66 -23.71 -0.59
CA MET A 81 -8.43 -23.10 -0.10
C MET A 81 -7.62 -22.47 -1.24
N GLN A 82 -7.47 -23.18 -2.38
CA GLN A 82 -6.76 -22.67 -3.55
C GLN A 82 -7.47 -21.46 -4.16
N ARG A 83 -8.79 -21.50 -4.27
CA ARG A 83 -9.61 -20.38 -4.75
C ARG A 83 -9.44 -19.14 -3.88
N ASN A 84 -9.49 -19.31 -2.57
CA ASN A 84 -9.30 -18.23 -1.61
C ASN A 84 -7.86 -17.68 -1.64
N TRP A 85 -6.87 -18.55 -1.88
CA TRP A 85 -5.47 -18.13 -2.00
C TRP A 85 -5.21 -17.30 -3.27
N ILE A 86 -5.77 -17.68 -4.40
CA ILE A 86 -5.71 -16.90 -5.65
C ILE A 86 -6.39 -15.55 -5.45
N GLY A 87 -7.53 -15.52 -4.73
CA GLY A 87 -8.13 -14.31 -4.18
C GLY A 87 -8.53 -13.29 -5.23
N ARG A 88 -9.24 -13.71 -6.32
CA ARG A 88 -9.79 -12.73 -7.26
C ARG A 88 -10.70 -11.75 -6.53
N SER A 89 -10.40 -10.48 -6.62
CA SER A 89 -11.23 -9.40 -6.08
C SER A 89 -11.54 -8.38 -7.17
N GLU A 90 -12.72 -7.78 -7.08
CA GLU A 90 -13.14 -6.68 -7.94
C GLU A 90 -13.29 -5.43 -7.07
N GLY A 91 -12.93 -4.28 -7.64
CA GLY A 91 -13.00 -3.02 -6.92
C GLY A 91 -13.23 -1.84 -7.86
N LEU A 92 -13.43 -0.68 -7.26
CA LEU A 92 -13.64 0.58 -7.97
C LEU A 92 -12.49 1.54 -7.69
N ARG A 93 -12.20 2.38 -8.68
CA ARG A 93 -11.40 3.58 -8.52
C ARG A 93 -12.33 4.75 -8.28
N VAL A 94 -12.14 5.45 -7.19
CA VAL A 94 -12.95 6.59 -6.78
C VAL A 94 -12.04 7.80 -6.72
N ARG A 95 -12.47 8.92 -7.30
CA ARG A 95 -11.73 10.18 -7.26
C ARG A 95 -12.36 11.12 -6.27
N PHE A 96 -11.54 11.63 -5.38
CA PHE A 96 -11.90 12.65 -4.41
C PHE A 96 -11.28 13.96 -4.86
N ALA A 97 -12.12 14.93 -5.26
CA ALA A 97 -11.65 16.24 -5.69
C ALA A 97 -11.04 17.00 -4.52
N LEU A 98 -9.82 17.53 -4.67
CA LEU A 98 -9.25 18.46 -3.71
C LEU A 98 -10.10 19.77 -3.64
N THR A 99 -10.22 20.35 -2.45
CA THR A 99 -10.91 21.63 -2.28
C THR A 99 -10.19 22.78 -2.96
N ALA A 100 -8.87 22.66 -3.11
CA ALA A 100 -8.02 23.54 -3.92
C ALA A 100 -6.96 22.72 -4.64
N GLU A 101 -6.68 23.04 -5.90
CA GLU A 101 -5.58 22.43 -6.64
C GLU A 101 -4.26 22.68 -5.90
N THR A 102 -3.53 21.60 -5.64
CA THR A 102 -2.29 21.64 -4.85
C THR A 102 -1.21 20.84 -5.58
N ASP A 103 -0.02 21.43 -5.75
CA ASP A 103 1.11 20.83 -6.42
C ASP A 103 0.79 20.24 -7.82
N GLY A 104 -0.14 20.88 -8.55
CA GLY A 104 -0.62 20.45 -9.86
C GLY A 104 -1.60 19.27 -9.84
N VAL A 105 -2.04 18.84 -8.64
CA VAL A 105 -3.01 17.75 -8.45
C VAL A 105 -4.38 18.34 -8.16
N LYS A 106 -5.41 17.81 -8.84
CA LYS A 106 -6.82 18.23 -8.68
C LYS A 106 -7.67 17.23 -7.91
N ASP A 107 -7.29 15.98 -7.94
CA ASP A 107 -8.00 14.88 -7.26
C ASP A 107 -7.03 13.83 -6.74
N ILE A 108 -7.51 13.06 -5.77
CA ILE A 108 -6.83 11.88 -5.23
C ILE A 108 -7.64 10.66 -5.66
N GLU A 109 -7.02 9.75 -6.42
CA GLU A 109 -7.63 8.49 -6.82
C GLU A 109 -7.37 7.42 -5.77
N VAL A 110 -8.44 6.79 -5.30
CA VAL A 110 -8.43 5.69 -4.32
C VAL A 110 -8.97 4.43 -4.98
N PHE A 111 -8.33 3.29 -4.73
CA PHE A 111 -8.89 1.98 -5.08
C PHE A 111 -9.54 1.34 -3.86
N THR A 112 -10.77 0.82 -4.01
CA THR A 112 -11.47 0.11 -2.95
C THR A 112 -12.19 -1.14 -3.47
N THR A 113 -12.17 -2.21 -2.68
CA THR A 113 -13.01 -3.40 -2.90
C THR A 113 -14.34 -3.31 -2.14
N ARG A 114 -14.53 -2.27 -1.33
CA ARG A 114 -15.71 -2.01 -0.52
C ARG A 114 -16.33 -0.63 -0.84
N PRO A 115 -16.83 -0.44 -2.09
CA PRO A 115 -17.44 0.85 -2.46
C PRO A 115 -18.71 1.17 -1.66
N ASP A 116 -19.36 0.16 -1.10
CA ASP A 116 -20.51 0.28 -0.22
C ASP A 116 -20.22 1.09 1.06
N THR A 117 -18.97 1.09 1.53
CA THR A 117 -18.56 1.82 2.75
C THR A 117 -18.22 3.29 2.50
N LEU A 118 -18.30 3.77 1.25
CA LEU A 118 -17.92 5.14 0.88
C LEU A 118 -18.71 6.20 1.66
N PHE A 119 -19.97 5.93 2.00
CA PHE A 119 -20.80 6.82 2.82
C PHE A 119 -20.31 7.02 4.26
N GLY A 120 -19.39 6.20 4.72
CA GLY A 120 -18.73 6.33 6.02
C GLY A 120 -17.28 6.83 5.94
N ALA A 121 -16.89 7.41 4.80
CA ALA A 121 -15.53 7.94 4.61
C ALA A 121 -15.30 9.14 5.51
N SER A 122 -14.42 9.02 6.51
CA SER A 122 -14.16 10.09 7.47
C SER A 122 -12.78 10.74 7.32
N PHE A 123 -11.84 10.08 6.65
CA PHE A 123 -10.52 10.63 6.27
C PHE A 123 -9.99 9.95 5.02
N LEU A 124 -9.07 10.61 4.31
CA LEU A 124 -8.19 9.96 3.35
C LEU A 124 -6.80 9.78 3.96
N ALA A 125 -6.14 8.68 3.60
CA ALA A 125 -4.76 8.45 3.99
C ALA A 125 -3.91 8.08 2.77
N LEU A 126 -2.76 8.74 2.65
CA LEU A 126 -1.76 8.56 1.62
C LEU A 126 -0.57 7.79 2.17
N ALA A 127 0.04 6.97 1.34
CA ALA A 127 1.35 6.41 1.63
C ALA A 127 2.41 7.53 1.74
N ALA A 128 3.43 7.31 2.57
CA ALA A 128 4.51 8.28 2.76
C ALA A 128 5.25 8.63 1.45
N ASP A 129 5.27 7.69 0.49
CA ASP A 129 5.90 7.88 -0.83
C ASP A 129 4.89 8.21 -1.94
N HIS A 130 3.65 8.50 -1.62
CA HIS A 130 2.67 8.96 -2.59
C HIS A 130 3.15 10.26 -3.26
N PRO A 131 3.02 10.43 -4.60
CA PRO A 131 3.55 11.61 -5.30
C PRO A 131 3.11 12.95 -4.70
N LEU A 132 1.83 13.07 -4.31
CA LEU A 132 1.32 14.28 -3.65
C LEU A 132 1.98 14.50 -2.28
N ALA A 133 2.19 13.46 -1.47
CA ALA A 133 2.87 13.58 -0.19
C ALA A 133 4.35 13.99 -0.36
N VAL A 134 5.00 13.47 -1.41
CA VAL A 134 6.38 13.86 -1.78
C VAL A 134 6.45 15.33 -2.16
N ALA A 135 5.59 15.78 -3.07
CA ALA A 135 5.56 17.18 -3.53
C ALA A 135 5.25 18.12 -2.38
N HIS A 136 4.20 17.84 -1.61
CA HIS A 136 3.76 18.70 -0.50
C HIS A 136 4.81 18.81 0.62
N SER A 137 5.60 17.77 0.87
CA SER A 137 6.69 17.79 1.86
C SER A 137 7.85 18.73 1.51
N ALA A 138 7.94 19.21 0.26
CA ALA A 138 8.96 20.19 -0.12
C ALA A 138 8.78 21.55 0.59
N SER A 139 7.54 21.90 0.94
CA SER A 139 7.19 23.13 1.68
C SER A 139 6.87 22.89 3.16
N ASP A 140 6.80 21.62 3.60
CA ASP A 140 6.46 21.24 4.97
C ASP A 140 7.52 20.31 5.58
N SER A 141 8.41 20.90 6.39
CA SER A 141 9.50 20.17 7.04
C SER A 141 9.04 19.12 8.06
N LYS A 142 7.86 19.30 8.69
CA LYS A 142 7.30 18.33 9.62
C LYS A 142 6.76 17.11 8.88
N LEU A 143 6.09 17.33 7.75
CA LEU A 143 5.67 16.26 6.85
C LEU A 143 6.89 15.49 6.30
N ALA A 144 7.95 16.21 5.91
CA ALA A 144 9.20 15.58 5.46
C ALA A 144 9.78 14.66 6.55
N ALA A 145 9.87 15.13 7.79
CA ALA A 145 10.35 14.32 8.92
C ALA A 145 9.45 13.11 9.22
N PHE A 146 8.13 13.28 9.12
CA PHE A 146 7.19 12.16 9.30
C PHE A 146 7.33 11.10 8.20
N ARG A 147 7.51 11.52 6.94
CA ARG A 147 7.77 10.62 5.82
C ARG A 147 9.08 9.82 6.02
N ASP A 148 10.13 10.48 6.51
CA ASP A 148 11.40 9.79 6.82
C ASP A 148 11.23 8.79 7.96
N LYS A 149 10.46 9.12 9.00
CA LYS A 149 10.07 8.17 10.05
C LYS A 149 9.36 6.94 9.46
N CYS A 150 8.38 7.13 8.58
CA CYS A 150 7.67 6.03 7.93
C CYS A 150 8.61 5.13 7.12
N ARG A 151 9.58 5.71 6.40
CA ARG A 151 10.58 4.95 5.62
C ARG A 151 11.48 4.08 6.49
N GLN A 152 11.81 4.55 7.70
CA GLN A 152 12.64 3.80 8.65
C GLN A 152 11.91 2.63 9.31
N MET A 153 10.57 2.69 9.42
CA MET A 153 9.76 1.61 10.02
C MET A 153 9.75 0.32 9.18
N GLY A 154 10.20 0.38 7.93
CA GLY A 154 10.19 -0.76 7.01
C GLY A 154 8.82 -1.00 6.38
N THR A 155 8.79 -1.90 5.40
CA THR A 155 7.59 -2.24 4.61
C THR A 155 7.05 -3.64 4.93
N SER A 156 7.55 -4.30 5.98
CA SER A 156 7.06 -5.61 6.39
C SER A 156 5.61 -5.51 6.88
N VAL A 157 4.71 -6.25 6.27
CA VAL A 157 3.28 -6.29 6.65
C VAL A 157 3.13 -6.60 8.13
N ALA A 158 3.92 -7.54 8.67
CA ALA A 158 3.88 -7.91 10.09
C ALA A 158 4.25 -6.74 11.02
N VAL A 159 5.23 -5.91 10.66
CA VAL A 159 5.61 -4.71 11.42
C VAL A 159 4.50 -3.66 11.34
N LEU A 160 3.92 -3.48 10.17
CA LEU A 160 2.84 -2.51 9.96
C LEU A 160 1.54 -2.91 10.67
N GLU A 161 1.25 -4.21 10.79
CA GLU A 161 0.07 -4.70 11.52
C GLU A 161 0.17 -4.45 13.02
N THR A 162 1.35 -4.59 13.60
CA THR A 162 1.58 -4.46 15.05
C THR A 162 1.93 -3.04 15.49
N ALA A 163 2.42 -2.19 14.57
CA ALA A 163 2.80 -0.82 14.89
C ALA A 163 1.57 0.05 15.21
N GLU A 164 1.76 1.00 16.13
CA GLU A 164 0.77 2.03 16.40
C GLU A 164 0.46 2.82 15.12
N LYS A 165 -0.83 3.02 14.84
CA LYS A 165 -1.27 3.76 13.65
C LYS A 165 -1.05 5.26 13.86
N GLU A 166 -0.19 5.82 13.04
CA GLU A 166 0.15 7.24 13.08
C GLU A 166 -0.09 7.90 11.72
N GLY A 167 -0.49 9.16 11.76
CA GLY A 167 -0.69 9.99 10.58
C GLY A 167 -0.29 11.43 10.82
N TYR A 168 0.05 12.10 9.74
CA TYR A 168 0.30 13.53 9.69
C TYR A 168 -0.83 14.19 8.90
N ASP A 169 -1.58 15.11 9.52
CA ASP A 169 -2.59 15.93 8.80
C ASP A 169 -1.85 16.89 7.88
N THR A 170 -2.05 16.72 6.58
CA THR A 170 -1.41 17.54 5.55
C THR A 170 -1.99 18.95 5.46
N GLY A 171 -3.10 19.22 6.13
CA GLY A 171 -3.92 20.43 5.93
C GLY A 171 -4.77 20.39 4.66
N LEU A 172 -4.54 19.43 3.77
CA LEU A 172 -5.35 19.26 2.56
C LEU A 172 -6.72 18.70 2.91
N ARG A 173 -7.71 19.07 2.10
CA ARG A 173 -9.09 18.57 2.21
C ARG A 173 -9.58 18.14 0.84
N VAL A 174 -10.38 17.10 0.81
CA VAL A 174 -11.07 16.62 -0.39
C VAL A 174 -12.57 16.66 -0.19
N LYS A 175 -13.31 16.78 -1.27
CA LYS A 175 -14.77 16.70 -1.27
C LYS A 175 -15.21 15.25 -1.36
N HIS A 176 -16.22 14.90 -0.59
CA HIS A 176 -16.87 13.60 -0.72
C HIS A 176 -17.51 13.45 -2.12
N PRO A 177 -17.35 12.31 -2.82
CA PRO A 177 -17.82 12.17 -4.21
C PRO A 177 -19.33 12.39 -4.40
N PHE A 178 -20.14 12.11 -3.36
CA PHE A 178 -21.60 12.25 -3.43
C PHE A 178 -22.14 13.49 -2.69
N ASP A 179 -21.30 14.20 -1.91
CA ASP A 179 -21.68 15.44 -1.23
C ASP A 179 -20.52 16.44 -1.29
N PRO A 180 -20.60 17.43 -2.18
CA PRO A 180 -19.55 18.43 -2.34
C PRO A 180 -19.39 19.37 -1.14
N ASN A 181 -20.36 19.39 -0.20
CA ASN A 181 -20.29 20.15 1.04
C ASN A 181 -19.59 19.38 2.17
N TRP A 182 -19.39 18.07 1.99
CA TRP A 182 -18.70 17.25 2.96
C TRP A 182 -17.21 17.21 2.63
N GLU A 183 -16.44 17.93 3.42
CA GLU A 183 -14.98 17.96 3.30
C GLU A 183 -14.35 16.90 4.21
N ILE A 184 -13.40 16.14 3.64
CA ILE A 184 -12.71 15.03 4.28
C ILE A 184 -11.23 15.41 4.39
N PRO A 185 -10.58 15.26 5.58
CA PRO A 185 -9.17 15.54 5.77
C PRO A 185 -8.28 14.50 5.09
N VAL A 186 -7.11 14.95 4.62
CA VAL A 186 -6.10 14.11 3.98
C VAL A 186 -4.88 13.97 4.88
N TYR A 187 -4.56 12.74 5.24
CA TYR A 187 -3.40 12.37 6.04
C TYR A 187 -2.31 11.71 5.20
N VAL A 188 -1.08 11.81 5.61
CA VAL A 188 -0.04 10.82 5.30
C VAL A 188 0.05 9.87 6.47
N ALA A 189 -0.05 8.55 6.25
CA ALA A 189 -0.13 7.57 7.32
C ALA A 189 0.93 6.46 7.17
N ASN A 190 1.43 5.97 8.31
CA ASN A 190 2.49 4.98 8.36
C ASN A 190 2.07 3.57 7.96
N PHE A 191 0.78 3.29 7.87
CA PHE A 191 0.22 1.98 7.57
C PHE A 191 -0.29 1.83 6.12
N ILE A 192 -0.13 2.86 5.28
CA ILE A 192 -0.51 2.83 3.88
C ILE A 192 0.71 2.54 3.02
N LEU A 193 0.59 1.54 2.14
CA LEU A 193 1.65 1.10 1.24
C LEU A 193 1.41 1.59 -0.19
N MET A 194 2.48 2.04 -0.87
CA MET A 194 2.43 2.45 -2.28
C MET A 194 2.11 1.29 -3.23
N ASP A 195 2.52 0.08 -2.87
CA ASP A 195 2.33 -1.11 -3.72
C ASP A 195 0.91 -1.68 -3.66
N TYR A 196 0.03 -1.11 -2.83
CA TYR A 196 -1.37 -1.50 -2.73
C TYR A 196 -2.28 -0.43 -3.35
N GLY A 197 -2.99 -0.80 -4.42
CA GLY A 197 -3.91 0.08 -5.13
C GLY A 197 -3.23 1.29 -5.75
N THR A 198 -3.61 2.49 -5.32
CA THR A 198 -3.07 3.77 -5.77
C THR A 198 -2.10 4.40 -4.78
N GLY A 199 -1.80 3.73 -3.66
CA GLY A 199 -1.09 4.32 -2.53
C GLY A 199 -1.93 5.32 -1.73
N ALA A 200 -3.24 5.30 -1.93
CA ALA A 200 -4.23 6.11 -1.21
C ALA A 200 -5.45 5.26 -0.83
N ILE A 201 -6.00 5.50 0.36
CA ILE A 201 -7.25 4.89 0.82
C ILE A 201 -8.19 5.97 1.37
N PHE A 202 -9.48 5.68 1.43
CA PHE A 202 -10.37 6.35 2.35
C PHE A 202 -10.59 5.48 3.58
N GLY A 203 -10.62 6.08 4.76
CA GLY A 203 -10.89 5.41 6.01
C GLY A 203 -12.39 5.37 6.30
N CYS A 204 -12.88 4.17 6.64
CA CYS A 204 -14.25 3.96 7.08
C CYS A 204 -14.27 3.31 8.48
N PRO A 205 -14.19 4.10 9.56
CA PRO A 205 -14.00 3.62 10.92
C PRO A 205 -15.05 2.64 11.43
N ALA A 206 -16.28 2.74 10.94
CA ALA A 206 -17.36 1.82 11.30
C ALA A 206 -17.21 0.40 10.71
N HIS A 207 -16.30 0.19 9.76
CA HIS A 207 -16.15 -1.06 9.02
C HIS A 207 -14.73 -1.65 8.98
N ASP A 208 -13.72 -0.93 9.47
CA ASP A 208 -12.33 -1.41 9.56
C ASP A 208 -11.71 -1.02 10.91
N GLN A 209 -11.14 -1.99 11.60
CA GLN A 209 -10.58 -1.77 12.95
C GLN A 209 -9.37 -0.81 12.93
N ARG A 210 -8.55 -0.84 11.88
CA ARG A 210 -7.39 0.06 11.75
C ARG A 210 -7.86 1.50 11.56
N ASP A 211 -8.90 1.69 10.75
CA ASP A 211 -9.51 3.00 10.51
C ASP A 211 -10.20 3.51 11.79
N HIS A 212 -10.84 2.59 12.55
CA HIS A 212 -11.46 2.93 13.83
C HIS A 212 -10.43 3.42 14.86
N ASP A 213 -9.31 2.70 15.00
CA ASP A 213 -8.24 3.06 15.95
C ASP A 213 -7.62 4.41 15.55
N PHE A 214 -7.41 4.62 14.25
CA PHE A 214 -6.90 5.88 13.71
C PHE A 214 -7.89 7.03 13.94
N ALA A 215 -9.16 6.84 13.59
CA ALA A 215 -10.20 7.86 13.77
C ALA A 215 -10.38 8.23 15.26
N SER A 216 -10.36 7.25 16.15
CA SER A 216 -10.44 7.47 17.59
C SER A 216 -9.27 8.31 18.09
N LYS A 217 -8.03 8.00 17.64
CA LYS A 217 -6.82 8.74 18.00
C LYS A 217 -6.83 10.20 17.52
N TYR A 218 -7.34 10.45 16.32
CA TYR A 218 -7.35 11.78 15.70
C TYR A 218 -8.72 12.49 15.80
N HIS A 219 -9.65 11.92 16.58
CA HIS A 219 -10.97 12.49 16.86
C HIS A 219 -11.84 12.72 15.61
N HIS A 220 -11.78 11.78 14.66
CA HIS A 220 -12.66 11.78 13.50
C HIS A 220 -14.01 11.12 13.81
N PRO A 221 -15.07 11.47 13.04
CA PRO A 221 -16.36 10.80 13.14
C PRO A 221 -16.24 9.29 12.82
N ILE A 222 -17.02 8.48 13.54
CA ILE A 222 -17.13 7.03 13.36
C ILE A 222 -18.51 6.70 12.83
#